data_224c0864d26440c191d560d258174b63
#
_entry.id   224c0864d26440c191d560d258174b63
#
_cell.length_a   1.000
_cell.length_b   1.000
_cell.length_c   1.000
_cell.angle_alpha   90.00
_cell.angle_beta   90.00
_cell.angle_gamma   90.00
#
_symmetry.space_group_name_H-M   'P 1'
#
loop_
_entity.id
_entity.type
_entity.pdbx_description
1 polymer ?
#
loop_
_entity_poly.entity_id
_entity_poly.type
_entity_poly.pdbx_seq_one_letter_code
_entity_poly.pdbx_strand_id
1 'polypeptide(L)'
;MEINNKNVGNENAKKAADRLYEYIMQSDNIVFFGGAGVSTESGIPDFRSKDGLYNQHDIEFDAYEPEYLLSEECLHHKPKVFYEFYRQKMDARGIKPNITQYVLAKLEQM
;
A
#
# COMPACT_ATOMS: atom_id res chain seq x y z
N MET A 1 21.39 -5.17 -31.45
CA MET A 1 21.86 -4.96 -30.07
C MET A 1 20.65 -4.84 -29.16
N GLU A 2 20.31 -5.89 -28.47
CA GLU A 2 19.20 -5.82 -27.52
C GLU A 2 19.67 -5.11 -26.27
N ILE A 3 19.15 -3.91 -26.04
CA ILE A 3 19.37 -3.20 -24.78
C ILE A 3 18.56 -3.94 -23.73
N ASN A 4 19.25 -4.50 -22.75
CA ASN A 4 18.61 -5.23 -21.65
C ASN A 4 17.84 -4.20 -20.80
N ASN A 5 16.53 -4.10 -21.03
CA ASN A 5 15.64 -3.17 -20.34
C ASN A 5 15.71 -3.26 -18.81
N LYS A 6 16.08 -4.41 -18.27
CA LYS A 6 16.27 -4.59 -16.82
C LYS A 6 17.44 -3.76 -16.28
N ASN A 7 18.54 -3.65 -17.05
CA ASN A 7 19.69 -2.86 -16.63
C ASN A 7 19.38 -1.35 -16.67
N VAL A 8 18.64 -0.90 -17.69
CA VAL A 8 18.25 0.51 -17.81
C VAL A 8 17.34 0.92 -16.65
N GLY A 9 16.36 0.08 -16.28
CA GLY A 9 15.48 0.33 -15.14
C GLY A 9 16.26 0.41 -13.82
N ASN A 10 17.24 -0.47 -13.61
CA ASN A 10 18.08 -0.46 -12.41
C ASN A 10 18.98 0.77 -12.32
N GLU A 11 19.55 1.23 -13.44
CA GLU A 11 20.34 2.46 -13.46
C GLU A 11 19.50 3.69 -13.13
N ASN A 12 18.29 3.80 -13.68
CA ASN A 12 17.37 4.89 -13.40
C ASN A 12 16.92 4.88 -11.94
N ALA A 13 16.60 3.72 -11.39
CA ALA A 13 16.24 3.56 -9.99
C ALA A 13 17.40 3.96 -9.07
N LYS A 14 18.63 3.57 -9.39
CA LYS A 14 19.82 3.94 -8.63
C LYS A 14 20.04 5.45 -8.63
N LYS A 15 19.95 6.10 -9.79
CA LYS A 15 20.09 7.56 -9.91
C LYS A 15 19.02 8.28 -9.09
N ALA A 16 17.77 7.81 -9.13
CA ALA A 16 16.69 8.38 -8.34
C ALA A 16 16.94 8.21 -6.84
N ALA A 17 17.42 7.05 -6.42
CA ALA A 17 17.76 6.77 -5.02
C ALA A 17 18.91 7.65 -4.54
N ASP A 18 19.96 7.81 -5.35
CA ASP A 18 21.10 8.67 -5.02
C ASP A 18 20.66 10.13 -4.85
N ARG A 19 19.79 10.61 -5.74
CA ARG A 19 19.24 11.97 -5.68
C ARG A 19 18.35 12.16 -4.44
N LEU A 20 17.52 11.19 -4.12
CA LEU A 20 16.71 11.19 -2.91
C LEU A 20 17.59 11.23 -1.65
N TYR A 21 18.66 10.45 -1.64
CA TYR A 21 19.61 10.43 -0.55
C TYR A 21 20.23 11.82 -0.31
N GLU A 22 20.61 12.52 -1.36
CA GLU A 22 21.13 13.89 -1.25
C GLU A 22 20.10 14.83 -0.61
N TYR A 23 18.82 14.75 -0.99
CA TYR A 23 17.78 15.55 -0.37
C TYR A 23 17.60 15.21 1.12
N ILE A 24 17.64 13.94 1.46
CA ILE A 24 17.53 13.48 2.85
C ILE A 24 18.67 14.05 3.69
N MET A 25 19.91 13.99 3.19
CA MET A 25 21.08 14.46 3.92
C MET A 25 21.10 15.98 4.10
N GLN A 26 20.40 16.72 3.24
CA GLN A 26 20.30 18.18 3.31
C GLN A 26 19.10 18.67 4.12
N SER A 27 18.25 17.77 4.58
CA SER A 27 16.97 18.11 5.22
C SER A 27 17.04 17.87 6.74
N ASP A 28 16.52 18.82 7.51
CA ASP A 28 16.42 18.72 8.97
C ASP A 28 15.04 18.18 9.41
N ASN A 29 14.03 18.37 8.57
CA ASN A 29 12.67 17.92 8.84
C ASN A 29 12.15 17.15 7.63
N ILE A 30 11.88 15.87 7.81
CA ILE A 30 11.43 14.97 6.74
C ILE A 30 10.04 14.46 7.11
N VAL A 31 9.09 14.60 6.18
CA VAL A 31 7.74 14.04 6.30
C VAL A 31 7.55 13.00 5.22
N PHE A 32 7.18 11.80 5.62
CA PHE A 32 6.78 10.74 4.70
C PHE A 32 5.25 10.70 4.63
N PHE A 33 4.72 10.78 3.41
CA PHE A 33 3.28 10.63 3.15
C PHE A 33 3.07 9.40 2.28
N GLY A 34 2.54 8.34 2.89
CA GLY A 34 2.34 7.05 2.21
C GLY A 34 0.86 6.66 2.17
N GLY A 35 0.45 6.06 1.07
CA GLY A 35 -0.88 5.50 0.91
C GLY A 35 -0.86 3.97 1.01
N ALA A 36 -1.98 3.33 0.61
CA ALA A 36 -2.15 1.88 0.64
C ALA A 36 -1.10 1.13 -0.20
N GLY A 37 -0.57 1.77 -1.25
CA GLY A 37 0.48 1.20 -2.09
C GLY A 37 1.77 0.87 -1.35
N VAL A 38 2.04 1.50 -0.21
CA VAL A 38 3.21 1.17 0.63
C VAL A 38 3.10 -0.24 1.23
N SER A 39 1.89 -0.75 1.40
CA SER A 39 1.64 -2.05 2.03
C SER A 39 1.42 -3.20 1.04
N THR A 40 1.32 -2.93 -0.27
CA THR A 40 1.03 -3.97 -1.26
C THR A 40 2.14 -5.03 -1.35
N GLU A 41 3.40 -4.63 -1.21
CA GLU A 41 4.52 -5.58 -1.19
C GLU A 41 4.56 -6.46 0.06
N SER A 42 3.84 -6.08 1.10
CA SER A 42 3.66 -6.90 2.30
C SER A 42 2.52 -7.92 2.17
N GLY A 43 1.77 -7.86 1.06
CA GLY A 43 0.63 -8.75 0.82
C GLY A 43 -0.72 -8.16 1.21
N ILE A 44 -0.77 -6.87 1.58
CA ILE A 44 -2.03 -6.18 1.85
C ILE A 44 -2.48 -5.50 0.56
N PRO A 45 -3.64 -5.86 -0.02
CA PRO A 45 -4.09 -5.23 -1.26
C PRO A 45 -4.45 -3.76 -1.03
N ASP A 46 -4.21 -2.93 -2.04
CA ASP A 46 -4.72 -1.57 -2.08
C ASP A 46 -6.24 -1.57 -2.39
N PHE A 47 -6.80 -0.41 -2.72
CA PHE A 47 -8.25 -0.31 -2.95
C PHE A 47 -8.62 -0.43 -4.42
N ARG A 48 -7.98 0.30 -5.31
CA ARG A 48 -8.43 0.54 -6.68
C ARG A 48 -7.59 -0.10 -7.78
N SER A 49 -6.44 -0.69 -7.48
CA SER A 49 -5.67 -1.42 -8.48
C SER A 49 -6.43 -2.65 -8.96
N LYS A 50 -5.95 -3.29 -10.02
CA LYS A 50 -6.58 -4.48 -10.59
C LYS A 50 -6.86 -5.57 -9.55
N ASP A 51 -5.92 -5.78 -8.63
CA ASP A 51 -6.03 -6.78 -7.56
C ASP A 51 -6.44 -6.16 -6.21
N GLY A 52 -6.87 -4.89 -6.21
CA GLY A 52 -7.27 -4.15 -5.02
C GLY A 52 -8.62 -4.60 -4.46
N LEU A 53 -8.91 -4.15 -3.23
CA LEU A 53 -10.12 -4.54 -2.50
C LEU A 53 -11.40 -4.27 -3.28
N TYR A 54 -11.48 -3.13 -3.97
CA TYR A 54 -12.69 -2.75 -4.70
C TYR A 54 -12.91 -3.54 -6.00
N ASN A 55 -11.89 -4.25 -6.46
CA ASN A 55 -11.96 -5.09 -7.66
C ASN A 55 -12.03 -6.59 -7.35
N GLN A 56 -12.10 -6.96 -6.07
CA GLN A 56 -12.33 -8.34 -5.66
C GLN A 56 -13.82 -8.64 -5.65
N HIS A 57 -14.21 -9.74 -6.30
CA HIS A 57 -15.60 -10.14 -6.43
C HIS A 57 -15.88 -11.35 -5.54
N ASP A 58 -16.39 -11.09 -4.35
CA ASP A 58 -16.87 -12.13 -3.43
C ASP A 58 -18.39 -12.15 -3.44
N ILE A 59 -18.99 -13.30 -3.68
CA ILE A 59 -20.45 -13.48 -3.79
C ILE A 59 -21.19 -12.92 -2.57
N GLU A 60 -20.62 -13.04 -1.38
CA GLU A 60 -21.23 -12.55 -0.13
C GLU A 60 -21.45 -11.04 -0.12
N PHE A 61 -20.65 -10.29 -0.89
CA PHE A 61 -20.66 -8.83 -0.89
C PHE A 61 -21.07 -8.21 -2.24
N ASP A 62 -21.40 -9.04 -3.23
CA ASP A 62 -21.73 -8.57 -4.60
C ASP A 62 -22.98 -7.69 -4.68
N ALA A 63 -23.86 -7.75 -3.66
CA ALA A 63 -25.05 -6.92 -3.61
C ALA A 63 -24.75 -5.45 -3.27
N TYR A 64 -23.51 -5.12 -2.90
CA TYR A 64 -23.09 -3.80 -2.45
C TYR A 64 -22.03 -3.20 -3.37
N GLU A 65 -22.04 -1.89 -3.52
CA GLU A 65 -20.93 -1.17 -4.13
C GLU A 65 -19.70 -1.32 -3.23
N PRO A 66 -18.52 -1.63 -3.81
CA PRO A 66 -17.31 -1.87 -2.99
C PRO A 66 -16.96 -0.72 -2.05
N GLU A 67 -17.10 0.52 -2.50
CA GLU A 67 -16.80 1.71 -1.70
C GLU A 67 -17.74 1.87 -0.52
N TYR A 68 -18.97 1.33 -0.62
CA TYR A 68 -19.95 1.36 0.45
C TYR A 68 -19.52 0.51 1.65
N LEU A 69 -18.92 -0.65 1.42
CA LEU A 69 -18.63 -1.66 2.44
C LEU A 69 -17.73 -1.17 3.56
N LEU A 70 -16.83 -0.20 3.29
CA LEU A 70 -15.96 0.42 4.28
C LEU A 70 -16.35 1.86 4.61
N SER A 71 -17.56 2.27 4.25
CA SER A 71 -18.06 3.61 4.51
C SER A 71 -18.62 3.76 5.93
N GLU A 72 -18.65 4.99 6.40
CA GLU A 72 -19.34 5.34 7.66
C GLU A 72 -20.82 5.00 7.60
N GLU A 73 -21.46 5.22 6.45
CA GLU A 73 -22.87 4.87 6.22
C GLU A 73 -23.13 3.37 6.46
N CYS A 74 -22.27 2.49 5.90
CA CYS A 74 -22.38 1.06 6.11
C CYS A 74 -22.19 0.70 7.59
N LEU A 75 -21.23 1.31 8.25
CA LEU A 75 -21.00 1.09 9.68
C LEU A 75 -22.24 1.43 10.52
N HIS A 76 -22.91 2.55 10.23
CA HIS A 76 -24.08 2.99 10.98
C HIS A 76 -25.36 2.24 10.64
N HIS A 77 -25.59 1.96 9.35
CA HIS A 77 -26.86 1.37 8.91
C HIS A 77 -26.81 -0.16 8.82
N LYS A 78 -25.65 -0.72 8.53
CA LYS A 78 -25.47 -2.18 8.40
C LYS A 78 -24.16 -2.63 9.08
N PRO A 79 -24.05 -2.47 10.40
CA PRO A 79 -22.81 -2.76 11.12
C PRO A 79 -22.36 -4.21 10.97
N LYS A 80 -23.28 -5.15 10.88
CA LYS A 80 -22.95 -6.56 10.69
C LYS A 80 -22.22 -6.79 9.36
N VAL A 81 -22.72 -6.21 8.27
CA VAL A 81 -22.11 -6.30 6.94
C VAL A 81 -20.72 -5.63 6.95
N PHE A 82 -20.62 -4.43 7.53
CA PHE A 82 -19.37 -3.71 7.68
C PHE A 82 -18.32 -4.55 8.39
N TYR A 83 -18.62 -5.12 9.54
CA TYR A 83 -17.67 -5.90 10.32
C TYR A 83 -17.33 -7.24 9.68
N GLU A 84 -18.26 -7.89 9.02
CA GLU A 84 -17.96 -9.12 8.27
C GLU A 84 -16.95 -8.85 7.16
N PHE A 85 -17.16 -7.80 6.37
CA PHE A 85 -16.22 -7.39 5.33
C PHE A 85 -14.88 -6.98 5.91
N TYR A 86 -14.89 -6.16 6.96
CA TYR A 86 -13.68 -5.69 7.65
C TYR A 86 -12.83 -6.86 8.14
N ARG A 87 -13.42 -7.82 8.83
CA ARG A 87 -12.71 -8.99 9.35
C ARG A 87 -12.10 -9.85 8.26
N GLN A 88 -12.78 -10.02 7.14
CA GLN A 88 -12.28 -10.83 6.04
C GLN A 88 -11.18 -10.14 5.25
N LYS A 89 -11.29 -8.84 5.03
CA LYS A 89 -10.43 -8.11 4.09
C LYS A 89 -9.35 -7.27 4.75
N MET A 90 -9.56 -6.85 5.99
CA MET A 90 -8.64 -5.94 6.70
C MET A 90 -7.82 -6.66 7.77
N ASP A 91 -7.85 -7.98 7.83
CA ASP A 91 -7.07 -8.75 8.79
C ASP A 91 -5.60 -8.77 8.37
N ALA A 92 -4.78 -8.05 9.11
CA ALA A 92 -3.34 -7.93 8.85
C ALA A 92 -2.49 -8.80 9.79
N ARG A 93 -3.10 -9.70 10.53
CA ARG A 93 -2.35 -10.60 11.42
C ARG A 93 -1.44 -11.51 10.59
N GLY A 94 -0.18 -11.65 11.01
CA GLY A 94 0.80 -12.44 10.30
C GLY A 94 1.46 -11.75 9.10
N ILE A 95 1.03 -10.54 8.76
CA ILE A 95 1.67 -9.71 7.74
C ILE A 95 2.95 -9.11 8.32
N LYS A 96 4.01 -9.11 7.53
CA LYS A 96 5.32 -8.56 7.93
C LYS A 96 5.60 -7.26 7.17
N PRO A 97 6.38 -6.34 7.78
CA PRO A 97 6.82 -5.15 7.09
C PRO A 97 7.62 -5.49 5.83
N ASN A 98 7.53 -4.63 4.82
CA ASN A 98 8.36 -4.71 3.61
C ASN A 98 9.58 -3.80 3.71
N ILE A 99 10.40 -3.79 2.66
CA ILE A 99 11.65 -3.01 2.63
C ILE A 99 11.43 -1.52 2.83
N THR A 100 10.33 -0.95 2.31
CA THR A 100 10.02 0.48 2.48
C THR A 100 9.88 0.83 3.96
N GLN A 101 9.16 0.04 4.72
CA GLN A 101 8.95 0.26 6.14
C GLN A 101 10.25 0.09 6.96
N TYR A 102 11.07 -0.89 6.61
CA TYR A 102 12.39 -1.05 7.24
C TYR A 102 13.30 0.14 6.97
N VAL A 103 13.31 0.66 5.75
CA VAL A 103 14.12 1.83 5.37
C VAL A 103 13.65 3.07 6.14
N LEU A 104 12.33 3.28 6.25
CA LEU A 104 11.78 4.41 7.01
C LEU A 104 12.19 4.35 8.48
N ALA A 105 12.11 3.18 9.11
CA ALA A 105 12.55 3.00 10.49
C ALA A 105 14.05 3.27 10.65
N LYS A 106 14.86 2.87 9.67
CA LYS A 106 16.31 3.12 9.68
C LYS A 106 16.62 4.60 9.53
N LEU A 107 15.87 5.32 8.67
CA LEU A 107 16.06 6.77 8.50
C LEU A 107 15.79 7.54 9.80
N GLU A 108 14.83 7.12 10.59
CA GLU A 108 14.53 7.73 11.88
C GLU A 108 15.70 7.62 12.87
N GLN A 109 16.52 6.59 12.75
CA GLN A 109 17.66 6.35 13.62
C GLN A 109 18.95 7.11 13.20
N MET A 110 18.92 7.72 12.05
CA MET A 110 20.09 8.45 11.51
C MET A 110 20.19 9.87 12.05
#